data_383f06fa6e92747ea4f9d5f8e87fd778
#
_entry.id   383f06fa6e92747ea4f9d5f8e87fd778
#
_cell.length_a   1.000
_cell.length_b   1.000
_cell.length_c   1.000
_cell.angle_alpha   90.00
_cell.angle_beta   90.00
_cell.angle_gamma   90.00
#
_symmetry.space_group_name_H-M   'P 1'
#
loop_
_entity.id
_entity.type
_entity.pdbx_description
1 polymer ?
#
loop_
_entity_poly.entity_id
_entity_poly.type
_entity_poly.pdbx_seq_one_letter_code
_entity_poly.pdbx_strand_id
1 'polypeptide(L)'
;MMSETSWQSDVVDYITKTRFAVLGYVRGDRTLLLRSMGSFALSGFDLYFSSGKDAPKVREIEKNPQVSFFFEHDNQNLETWKSVLVLGRAKLLTTGTEYENAIELLSNRNPHFKERVAKGEMVNTAIFKIKTQEIEYLDYSKGFGTVNKYQLS
;
A
#
# COMPACT_ATOMS: atom_id res chain seq x y z
N MET A 1 18.22 10.43 16.41
CA MET A 1 17.73 9.91 16.36
C MET A 1 16.70 9.57 16.38
N MET A 2 16.46 9.65 16.39
CA MET A 2 15.53 9.55 16.51
C MET A 2 14.67 8.76 16.92
N SER A 3 14.30 9.03 17.25
CA SER A 3 13.22 8.42 17.76
C SER A 3 12.57 7.52 16.84
N GLU A 4 13.37 6.86 16.15
CA GLU A 4 12.89 5.89 15.26
C GLU A 4 12.30 4.74 15.96
N THR A 5 12.42 4.71 17.25
CA THR A 5 11.68 3.74 18.02
C THR A 5 10.24 4.11 18.08
N SER A 6 9.91 5.16 17.42
CA SER A 6 8.57 5.65 17.40
C SER A 6 7.70 4.77 16.51
N TRP A 7 6.44 5.14 16.44
CA TRP A 7 5.47 4.43 15.63
C TRP A 7 5.86 4.42 14.14
N GLN A 8 6.59 5.45 13.68
CA GLN A 8 6.98 5.53 12.27
C GLN A 8 7.81 4.32 11.86
N SER A 9 8.84 4.02 12.65
CA SER A 9 9.70 2.88 12.38
C SER A 9 8.94 1.57 12.45
N ASP A 10 8.06 1.43 13.44
CA ASP A 10 7.27 0.22 13.59
C ASP A 10 6.34 0.00 12.40
N VAL A 11 5.68 1.06 11.94
CA VAL A 11 4.75 0.98 10.82
C VAL A 11 5.48 0.64 9.53
N VAL A 12 6.60 1.31 9.27
CA VAL A 12 7.39 1.06 8.06
C VAL A 12 7.87 -0.39 8.04
N ASP A 13 8.36 -0.88 9.19
CA ASP A 13 8.84 -2.26 9.29
C ASP A 13 7.70 -3.25 9.05
N TYR A 14 6.55 -2.99 9.64
CA TYR A 14 5.38 -3.87 9.51
C TYR A 14 4.92 -3.97 8.05
N ILE A 15 4.79 -2.82 7.38
CA ILE A 15 4.39 -2.78 5.97
C ILE A 15 5.41 -3.50 5.11
N THR A 16 6.69 -3.23 5.34
CA THR A 16 7.77 -3.80 4.54
C THR A 16 7.80 -5.33 4.62
N LYS A 17 7.46 -5.87 5.78
CA LYS A 17 7.45 -7.32 6.00
C LYS A 17 6.15 -7.99 5.60
N THR A 18 5.15 -7.24 5.19
CA THR A 18 3.86 -7.79 4.76
C THR A 18 3.98 -8.39 3.37
N ARG A 19 3.58 -9.65 3.21
CA ARG A 19 3.65 -10.33 1.93
C ARG A 19 2.50 -9.93 1.00
N PHE A 20 1.28 -10.01 1.51
CA PHE A 20 0.09 -9.62 0.77
C PHE A 20 -0.70 -8.63 1.60
N ALA A 21 -1.11 -7.57 0.96
CA ALA A 21 -1.94 -6.55 1.58
C ALA A 21 -3.32 -6.58 0.92
N VAL A 22 -4.26 -5.84 1.47
CA VAL A 22 -5.61 -5.73 0.92
C VAL A 22 -5.87 -4.29 0.52
N LEU A 23 -6.16 -4.10 -0.76
CA LEU A 23 -6.55 -2.79 -1.29
C LEU A 23 -8.06 -2.68 -1.23
N GLY A 24 -8.57 -1.59 -0.64
CA GLY A 24 -9.99 -1.27 -0.63
C GLY A 24 -10.25 -0.06 -1.50
N TYR A 25 -11.26 -0.15 -2.36
CA TYR A 25 -11.67 0.97 -3.21
C TYR A 25 -13.18 0.91 -3.43
N VAL A 26 -13.75 1.99 -3.93
CA VAL A 26 -15.19 2.10 -4.09
C VAL A 26 -15.53 2.15 -5.57
N ARG A 27 -16.42 1.26 -5.99
CA ARG A 27 -16.93 1.23 -7.35
C ARG A 27 -17.95 2.36 -7.56
N GLY A 28 -18.21 2.67 -8.82
CA GLY A 28 -19.11 3.78 -9.15
C GLY A 28 -20.51 3.67 -8.56
N ASP A 29 -20.98 2.44 -8.30
CA ASP A 29 -22.29 2.22 -7.66
C ASP A 29 -22.20 2.25 -6.13
N ARG A 30 -21.06 2.72 -5.58
CA ARG A 30 -20.79 2.86 -4.17
C ARG A 30 -20.55 1.54 -3.44
N THR A 31 -20.33 0.47 -4.18
CA THR A 31 -19.93 -0.82 -3.59
C THR A 31 -18.47 -0.76 -3.20
N LEU A 32 -18.17 -1.13 -1.96
CA LEU A 32 -16.79 -1.26 -1.48
C LEU A 32 -16.24 -2.59 -1.96
N LEU A 33 -15.08 -2.55 -2.60
CA LEU A 33 -14.42 -3.75 -3.11
C LEU A 33 -13.06 -3.90 -2.44
N LEU A 34 -12.67 -5.17 -2.23
CA LEU A 34 -11.38 -5.52 -1.64
C LEU A 34 -10.61 -6.42 -2.59
N ARG A 35 -9.30 -6.20 -2.69
CA ARG A 35 -8.43 -7.01 -3.56
C ARG A 35 -7.12 -7.30 -2.85
N SER A 36 -6.69 -8.56 -2.91
CA SER A 36 -5.36 -8.93 -2.44
C SER A 36 -4.30 -8.35 -3.37
N MET A 37 -3.27 -7.75 -2.79
CA MET A 37 -2.20 -7.09 -3.53
C MET A 37 -0.85 -7.60 -3.06
N GLY A 38 -0.10 -8.21 -3.97
CA GLY A 38 1.26 -8.65 -3.68
C GLY A 38 2.31 -7.71 -4.28
N SER A 39 1.90 -6.83 -5.19
CA SER A 39 2.82 -5.92 -5.87
C SER A 39 2.65 -4.50 -5.34
N PHE A 40 3.39 -4.18 -4.29
CA PHE A 40 3.39 -2.85 -3.69
C PHE A 40 4.75 -2.55 -3.10
N ALA A 41 5.03 -1.26 -2.89
CA ALA A 41 6.27 -0.81 -2.27
C ALA A 41 6.01 0.48 -1.51
N LEU A 42 6.88 0.77 -0.55
CA LEU A 42 6.76 1.94 0.32
C LEU A 42 7.97 2.84 0.14
N SER A 43 7.73 4.15 0.10
CA SER A 43 8.79 5.15 0.14
C SER A 43 8.33 6.26 1.08
N GLY A 44 9.04 6.40 2.20
CA GLY A 44 8.51 7.22 3.29
C GLY A 44 7.22 6.57 3.76
N PHE A 45 6.13 7.33 3.70
CA PHE A 45 4.80 6.77 3.98
C PHE A 45 3.93 6.69 2.73
N ASP A 46 4.47 7.03 1.57
CA ASP A 46 3.72 6.89 0.33
C ASP A 46 3.87 5.47 -0.19
N LEU A 47 2.79 4.96 -0.76
CA LEU A 47 2.74 3.61 -1.31
C LEU A 47 2.65 3.65 -2.82
N TYR A 48 3.25 2.64 -3.44
CA TYR A 48 3.13 2.43 -4.88
C TYR A 48 2.60 1.02 -5.09
N PHE A 49 1.73 0.84 -6.08
CA PHE A 49 1.28 -0.50 -6.42
C PHE A 49 1.06 -0.63 -7.92
N SER A 50 1.08 -1.87 -8.40
CA SER A 50 0.86 -2.14 -9.81
C SER A 50 -0.38 -3.00 -10.01
N SER A 51 -0.98 -2.86 -11.17
CA SER A 51 -2.14 -3.62 -11.58
C SER A 51 -2.10 -3.83 -13.07
N GLY A 52 -2.77 -4.86 -13.57
CA GLY A 52 -3.00 -4.97 -14.99
C GLY A 52 -3.75 -3.73 -15.47
N LYS A 53 -3.33 -3.18 -16.58
CA LYS A 53 -3.85 -1.92 -17.10
C LYS A 53 -5.37 -1.98 -17.34
N ASP A 54 -5.86 -3.13 -17.77
CA ASP A 54 -7.28 -3.30 -18.11
C ASP A 54 -8.12 -3.83 -16.95
N ALA A 55 -7.54 -3.99 -15.76
CA ALA A 55 -8.31 -4.41 -14.60
C ALA A 55 -9.35 -3.35 -14.26
N PRO A 56 -10.58 -3.76 -13.91
CA PRO A 56 -11.64 -2.79 -13.59
C PRO A 56 -11.27 -1.78 -12.51
N LYS A 57 -10.46 -2.18 -11.52
CA LYS A 57 -10.08 -1.26 -10.44
C LYS A 57 -9.31 -0.03 -10.92
N VAL A 58 -8.61 -0.13 -12.04
CA VAL A 58 -7.83 1.01 -12.55
C VAL A 58 -8.75 2.17 -12.87
N ARG A 59 -9.82 1.92 -13.64
CA ARG A 59 -10.76 2.96 -14.02
C ARG A 59 -11.55 3.47 -12.81
N GLU A 60 -11.95 2.57 -11.93
CA GLU A 60 -12.73 2.96 -10.76
C GLU A 60 -11.91 3.84 -9.82
N ILE A 61 -10.64 3.52 -9.62
CA ILE A 61 -9.77 4.31 -8.74
C ILE A 61 -9.48 5.67 -9.36
N GLU A 62 -9.36 5.75 -10.69
CA GLU A 62 -9.19 7.05 -11.34
C GLU A 62 -10.39 7.96 -11.11
N LYS A 63 -11.59 7.39 -11.10
CA LYS A 63 -12.81 8.17 -10.86
C LYS A 63 -13.00 8.52 -9.39
N ASN A 64 -12.61 7.64 -8.49
CA ASN A 64 -12.73 7.85 -7.06
C ASN A 64 -11.39 7.46 -6.42
N PRO A 65 -10.47 8.41 -6.30
CA PRO A 65 -9.10 8.09 -5.90
C PRO A 65 -8.90 7.80 -4.41
N GLN A 66 -9.92 7.97 -3.58
CA GLN A 66 -9.78 7.65 -2.16
C GLN A 66 -9.73 6.14 -1.98
N VAL A 67 -8.63 5.64 -1.40
CA VAL A 67 -8.41 4.21 -1.22
C VAL A 67 -7.90 3.90 0.17
N SER A 68 -8.00 2.62 0.53
CA SER A 68 -7.46 2.07 1.77
C SER A 68 -6.52 0.94 1.43
N PHE A 69 -5.46 0.78 2.23
CA PHE A 69 -4.53 -0.33 2.06
C PHE A 69 -4.29 -0.93 3.44
N PHE A 70 -4.64 -2.21 3.58
CA PHE A 70 -4.62 -2.89 4.88
C PHE A 70 -3.52 -3.95 4.93
N PHE A 71 -2.74 -3.92 6.00
CA PHE A 71 -1.59 -4.80 6.21
C PHE A 71 -1.79 -5.57 7.50
N GLU A 72 -1.84 -6.90 7.40
CA GLU A 72 -2.01 -7.74 8.58
C GLU A 72 -1.28 -9.05 8.37
N HIS A 73 -0.46 -9.43 9.34
CA HIS A 73 0.31 -10.68 9.27
C HIS A 73 -0.47 -11.84 9.87
N ASP A 74 -0.25 -13.02 9.31
CA ASP A 74 -0.81 -14.26 9.86
C ASP A 74 -0.10 -14.69 11.12
N ASN A 75 -0.69 -15.61 11.83
CA ASN A 75 -0.05 -16.35 12.94
C ASN A 75 0.43 -15.46 14.07
N GLN A 76 -0.29 -14.39 14.33
CA GLN A 76 0.01 -13.53 15.47
C GLN A 76 -0.75 -13.99 16.72
N ASN A 77 -0.18 -13.72 17.89
CA ASN A 77 -0.89 -13.89 19.15
C ASN A 77 -1.86 -12.73 19.32
N LEU A 78 -3.06 -13.03 19.80
CA LEU A 78 -4.08 -12.01 19.97
C LEU A 78 -3.62 -10.88 20.91
N GLU A 79 -2.91 -11.22 21.97
CA GLU A 79 -2.50 -10.24 22.98
C GLU A 79 -1.48 -9.24 22.46
N THR A 80 -0.79 -9.58 21.37
CA THR A 80 0.21 -8.70 20.77
C THR A 80 -0.09 -8.47 19.29
N TRP A 81 -1.35 -8.64 18.89
CA TRP A 81 -1.79 -8.49 17.51
C TRP A 81 -1.51 -7.10 16.99
N LYS A 82 -1.05 -7.00 15.75
CA LYS A 82 -0.79 -5.73 15.10
C LYS A 82 -1.37 -5.73 13.70
N SER A 83 -1.79 -4.56 13.26
CA SER A 83 -2.16 -4.34 11.87
C SER A 83 -1.96 -2.86 11.55
N VAL A 84 -1.86 -2.55 10.28
CA VAL A 84 -1.70 -1.18 9.80
C VAL A 84 -2.73 -0.93 8.72
N LEU A 85 -3.46 0.18 8.84
CA LEU A 85 -4.38 0.63 7.81
C LEU A 85 -3.87 1.98 7.29
N VAL A 86 -3.69 2.06 5.97
CA VAL A 86 -3.27 3.29 5.31
C VAL A 86 -4.47 3.85 4.54
N LEU A 87 -4.78 5.11 4.77
CA LEU A 87 -5.81 5.82 4.03
C LEU A 87 -5.14 6.89 3.19
N GLY A 88 -5.47 6.97 1.92
CA GLY A 88 -4.84 7.95 1.06
C GLY A 88 -5.52 8.10 -0.28
N ARG A 89 -4.90 8.92 -1.13
CA ARG A 89 -5.42 9.18 -2.47
C ARG A 89 -4.47 8.59 -3.50
N ALA A 90 -5.04 7.84 -4.42
CA ALA A 90 -4.29 7.17 -5.47
C ALA A 90 -4.19 8.05 -6.71
N LYS A 91 -3.04 8.04 -7.35
CA LYS A 91 -2.78 8.78 -8.58
C LYS A 91 -2.10 7.85 -9.56
N LEU A 92 -2.63 7.79 -10.78
CA LEU A 92 -2.01 7.00 -11.84
C LEU A 92 -0.75 7.71 -12.32
N LEU A 93 0.37 6.98 -12.34
CA LEU A 93 1.63 7.49 -12.87
C LEU A 93 1.82 6.93 -14.26
N THR A 94 2.22 7.78 -15.21
CA THR A 94 2.37 7.34 -16.59
C THR A 94 3.77 7.56 -17.15
N THR A 95 4.43 8.66 -16.78
CA THR A 95 5.78 8.97 -17.24
C THR A 95 6.48 9.81 -16.18
N GLY A 96 7.80 9.98 -16.37
CA GLY A 96 8.57 10.90 -15.56
C GLY A 96 9.35 10.21 -14.47
N THR A 97 10.04 11.03 -13.69
CA THR A 97 10.94 10.55 -12.64
C THR A 97 10.21 9.74 -11.58
N GLU A 98 9.04 10.20 -11.17
CA GLU A 98 8.28 9.50 -10.14
C GLU A 98 7.81 8.13 -10.63
N TYR A 99 7.40 8.04 -11.88
CA TYR A 99 7.01 6.77 -12.49
C TYR A 99 8.19 5.80 -12.50
N GLU A 100 9.36 6.26 -12.91
CA GLU A 100 10.54 5.42 -12.98
C GLU A 100 11.03 4.99 -11.61
N ASN A 101 10.95 5.89 -10.63
CA ASN A 101 11.28 5.53 -9.26
C ASN A 101 10.32 4.49 -8.71
N ALA A 102 9.05 4.58 -9.05
CA ALA A 102 8.06 3.59 -8.62
C ALA A 102 8.37 2.22 -9.20
N ILE A 103 8.75 2.15 -10.47
CA ILE A 103 9.13 0.89 -11.11
C ILE A 103 10.35 0.29 -10.41
N GLU A 104 11.32 1.12 -10.06
CA GLU A 104 12.51 0.64 -9.36
C GLU A 104 12.17 0.10 -7.97
N LEU A 105 11.35 0.83 -7.23
CA LEU A 105 10.94 0.38 -5.89
C LEU A 105 10.18 -0.94 -5.94
N LEU A 106 9.25 -1.06 -6.87
CA LEU A 106 8.48 -2.29 -7.04
C LEU A 106 9.36 -3.44 -7.48
N SER A 107 10.32 -3.18 -8.37
CA SER A 107 11.27 -4.20 -8.85
C SER A 107 12.16 -4.70 -7.73
N ASN A 108 12.65 -3.79 -6.89
CA ASN A 108 13.54 -4.15 -5.79
C ASN A 108 12.84 -5.01 -4.75
N ARG A 109 11.56 -4.78 -4.55
CA ARG A 109 10.79 -5.52 -3.56
C ARG A 109 10.27 -6.85 -4.11
N ASN A 110 9.93 -6.90 -5.40
CA ASN A 110 9.25 -8.06 -5.99
C ASN A 110 9.99 -8.55 -7.22
N PRO A 111 10.75 -9.66 -7.11
CA PRO A 111 11.50 -10.21 -8.26
C PRO A 111 10.62 -10.56 -9.45
N HIS A 112 9.39 -10.98 -9.21
CA HIS A 112 8.46 -11.29 -10.29
C HIS A 112 8.11 -10.03 -11.08
N PHE A 113 7.91 -8.92 -10.40
CA PHE A 113 7.66 -7.64 -11.05
C PHE A 113 8.88 -7.21 -11.86
N LYS A 114 10.06 -7.36 -11.29
CA LYS A 114 11.31 -7.03 -11.97
C LYS A 114 11.44 -7.80 -13.29
N GLU A 115 11.07 -9.07 -13.27
CA GLU A 115 11.10 -9.91 -14.47
C GLU A 115 10.14 -9.40 -15.52
N ARG A 116 8.95 -8.98 -15.12
CA ARG A 116 7.96 -8.42 -16.04
C ARG A 116 8.45 -7.12 -16.69
N VAL A 117 9.15 -6.28 -15.91
CA VAL A 117 9.76 -5.06 -16.44
C VAL A 117 10.76 -5.42 -17.53
N ALA A 118 11.64 -6.40 -17.25
CA ALA A 118 12.66 -6.83 -18.21
C ALA A 118 12.04 -7.39 -19.50
N LYS A 119 10.84 -7.95 -19.41
CA LYS A 119 10.14 -8.50 -20.57
C LYS A 119 9.32 -7.46 -21.33
N GLY A 120 9.38 -6.19 -20.92
CA GLY A 120 8.65 -5.14 -21.61
C GLY A 120 7.15 -5.10 -21.33
N GLU A 121 6.70 -5.67 -20.22
CA GLU A 121 5.28 -5.78 -19.90
C GLU A 121 4.68 -4.53 -19.26
N MET A 122 5.48 -3.47 -19.09
CA MET A 122 4.96 -2.25 -18.50
C MET A 122 3.92 -1.56 -19.35
N VAL A 123 3.94 -1.81 -20.67
CA VAL A 123 2.92 -1.29 -21.57
C VAL A 123 1.50 -1.76 -21.18
N ASN A 124 1.40 -2.91 -20.50
CA ASN A 124 0.13 -3.47 -20.06
C ASN A 124 -0.07 -3.32 -18.55
N THR A 125 0.72 -2.48 -17.90
CA THR A 125 0.71 -2.37 -16.45
C THR A 125 0.42 -0.93 -16.03
N ALA A 126 -0.51 -0.77 -15.09
CA ALA A 126 -0.80 0.51 -14.48
C ALA A 126 -0.03 0.63 -13.17
N ILE A 127 0.58 1.77 -12.94
CA ILE A 127 1.33 2.07 -11.71
C ILE A 127 0.61 3.20 -11.00
N PHE A 128 0.30 2.98 -9.73
CA PHE A 128 -0.35 3.98 -8.88
C PHE A 128 0.55 4.39 -7.75
N LYS A 129 0.46 5.66 -7.39
CA LYS A 129 1.01 6.19 -6.15
C LYS A 129 -0.14 6.51 -5.22
N ILE A 130 -0.01 6.10 -3.97
CA ILE A 130 -0.95 6.50 -2.92
C ILE A 130 -0.25 7.53 -2.04
N LYS A 131 -0.77 8.76 -2.05
CA LYS A 131 -0.34 9.79 -1.11
C LYS A 131 -1.05 9.50 0.20
N THR A 132 -0.30 9.04 1.18
CA THR A 132 -0.88 8.64 2.46
C THR A 132 -1.29 9.86 3.25
N GLN A 133 -2.53 9.85 3.72
CA GLN A 133 -3.12 10.94 4.50
C GLN A 133 -3.25 10.60 5.96
N GLU A 134 -3.55 9.34 6.26
CA GLU A 134 -3.78 8.89 7.63
C GLU A 134 -3.32 7.44 7.76
N ILE A 135 -2.76 7.11 8.93
CA ILE A 135 -2.38 5.75 9.27
C ILE A 135 -3.07 5.38 10.57
N GLU A 136 -3.68 4.20 10.61
CA GLU A 136 -4.20 3.62 11.85
C GLU A 136 -3.32 2.43 12.19
N TYR A 137 -2.68 2.50 13.35
CA TYR A 137 -1.80 1.45 13.82
C TYR A 137 -2.43 0.76 15.01
N LEU A 138 -2.85 -0.48 14.80
CA LEU A 138 -3.42 -1.32 15.83
C LEU A 138 -2.28 -2.09 16.47
N ASP A 139 -2.16 -1.99 17.81
CA ASP A 139 -1.10 -2.66 18.55
C ASP A 139 -1.63 -3.08 19.92
N TYR A 140 -2.04 -4.33 20.00
CA TYR A 140 -2.64 -4.86 21.23
C TYR A 140 -1.60 -5.08 22.34
N SER A 141 -0.30 -5.06 22.02
CA SER A 141 0.72 -5.17 23.05
C SER A 141 0.72 -3.97 23.98
N LYS A 142 0.11 -2.87 23.57
CA LYS A 142 -0.01 -1.65 24.36
C LYS A 142 -1.37 -1.54 25.04
N GLY A 143 -2.14 -2.62 25.04
CA GLY A 143 -3.47 -2.66 25.59
C GLY A 143 -4.45 -3.22 24.58
N PHE A 144 -5.27 -4.18 24.99
CA PHE A 144 -6.21 -4.83 24.10
C PHE A 144 -7.15 -3.79 23.47
N GLY A 145 -7.24 -3.85 22.14
CA GLY A 145 -8.07 -2.91 21.39
C GLY A 145 -7.43 -1.56 21.11
N THR A 146 -6.16 -1.38 21.43
CA THR A 146 -5.48 -0.09 21.21
C THR A 146 -5.28 0.18 19.72
N VAL A 147 -5.80 1.31 19.26
CA VAL A 147 -5.60 1.78 17.88
C VAL A 147 -5.16 3.23 17.96
N ASN A 148 -4.03 3.55 17.36
CA ASN A 148 -3.55 4.92 17.28
C ASN A 148 -3.70 5.43 15.85
N LYS A 149 -4.16 6.66 15.71
CA LYS A 149 -4.38 7.30 14.42
C LYS A 149 -3.39 8.44 14.23
N TYR A 150 -2.74 8.47 13.09
CA TYR A 150 -1.73 9.46 12.78
C TYR A 150 -2.09 10.18 11.50
N GLN A 151 -2.27 11.48 11.57
CA GLN A 151 -2.56 12.32 10.40
C GLN A 151 -1.26 12.76 9.77
N LEU A 152 -1.12 12.61 8.46
CA LEU A 152 0.08 12.97 7.74
C LEU A 152 -0.10 14.19 6.84
N SER A 153 -1.34 14.53 6.55
CA SER A 153 -1.61 15.70 5.70
C SER A 153 -3.05 16.17 5.84
#